data_ffaeeb1b757d27d4d7818e40b7daf77a
#
_entry.id   ffaeeb1b757d27d4d7818e40b7daf77a
#
_cell.length_a   1.000
_cell.length_b   1.000
_cell.length_c   1.000
_cell.angle_alpha   90.00
_cell.angle_beta   90.00
_cell.angle_gamma   90.00
#
_symmetry.space_group_name_H-M   'P 1'
#
loop_
_entity.id
_entity.type
_entity.pdbx_description
1 polymer ?
#
loop_
_entity_poly.entity_id
_entity_poly.type
_entity_poly.pdbx_seq_one_letter_code
_entity_poly.pdbx_strand_id
1 'polypeptide(L)'
;MPALATSITTMGRRRRLLGKLAGAAVAGGLAGCSQFRRSDDGATALDLPKNSNDVPSRQHAWNAATRRDEHGNPLLPRHHLVLLLDLTESPSVEAAERVERAMRTLESAYDWSADGLLHSLAWGTRYFERVGELDASPVRKPRVLSRTDDPELLDFDAALVLATDAASHLRAAEAAMFGNRDSIAGASVDARLGDVFEVSARRTGFRGSGLPVEHTDAEGVPESPPLSEGDRMFMGFRSGLRGTQASEDRVTIDSGAYAGGTTMHLSHLRQSLGQWFEAFGPDERVARMFSPEFGADDVEGFTDSVPFSDEVTRHAREFDVVGHQEKVAQTRRDGEPLLLRRDFNTVDGGHAGVHFLSLQKSLSGFERTRKAMNGWYVRDDSPQITDRENNGILNFVSVRSRANFYVPPRPKRAFPRL
;
A
#
# COMPACT_ATOMS: atom_id res chain seq x y z
N MET A 1 -19.81 7.14 -61.02
CA MET A 1 -20.87 8.12 -61.29
C MET A 1 -21.97 7.99 -60.27
N PRO A 2 -22.61 9.08 -59.92
CA PRO A 2 -22.42 9.82 -58.66
C PRO A 2 -23.74 9.76 -57.87
N ALA A 3 -23.89 10.23 -56.69
CA ALA A 3 -24.06 11.59 -56.24
C ALA A 3 -24.54 11.63 -54.80
N LEU A 4 -24.10 12.55 -54.11
CA LEU A 4 -24.60 13.78 -53.46
C LEU A 4 -25.24 13.52 -52.08
N ALA A 5 -24.58 13.92 -51.04
CA ALA A 5 -24.60 15.16 -50.29
C ALA A 5 -26.00 15.63 -49.81
N THR A 6 -26.13 15.78 -48.49
CA THR A 6 -26.71 17.02 -47.95
C THR A 6 -26.35 17.19 -46.44
N SER A 7 -25.75 18.32 -46.19
CA SER A 7 -25.45 18.96 -44.92
C SER A 7 -26.70 19.56 -44.30
N ILE A 8 -26.88 19.52 -42.99
CA ILE A 8 -27.68 20.52 -42.26
C ILE A 8 -26.96 20.89 -40.96
N THR A 9 -26.51 22.13 -40.95
CA THR A 9 -26.06 22.96 -39.86
C THR A 9 -27.22 23.44 -39.00
N THR A 10 -27.15 23.41 -37.70
CA THR A 10 -27.92 24.32 -36.86
C THR A 10 -27.10 24.85 -35.68
N MET A 11 -26.90 26.14 -35.73
CA MET A 11 -26.41 27.06 -34.71
C MET A 11 -27.42 27.22 -33.55
N GLY A 12 -26.92 27.53 -32.36
CA GLY A 12 -27.74 28.22 -31.35
C GLY A 12 -27.17 28.06 -29.95
N ARG A 13 -26.56 28.92 -29.49
CA ARG A 13 -26.68 30.19 -28.71
C ARG A 13 -25.93 30.15 -27.41
N ARG A 14 -24.87 30.96 -27.36
CA ARG A 14 -24.23 31.47 -26.14
C ARG A 14 -25.23 32.31 -25.31
N ARG A 15 -25.25 32.13 -24.00
CA ARG A 15 -25.66 33.16 -23.05
C ARG A 15 -24.57 33.38 -22.02
N ARG A 16 -23.91 34.53 -22.16
CA ARG A 16 -23.13 35.19 -21.10
C ARG A 16 -24.13 35.81 -20.10
N LEU A 17 -23.81 35.67 -18.79
CA LEU A 17 -24.30 36.59 -17.79
C LEU A 17 -23.10 37.04 -16.94
N LEU A 18 -22.75 38.30 -17.12
CA LEU A 18 -21.93 39.10 -16.20
C LEU A 18 -22.81 39.58 -15.04
N GLY A 19 -22.27 39.52 -13.84
CA GLY A 19 -22.89 40.11 -12.64
C GLY A 19 -21.80 40.40 -11.62
N LYS A 20 -21.32 41.55 -11.66
CA LYS A 20 -20.81 42.62 -10.83
C LYS A 20 -20.30 42.30 -9.42
N LEU A 21 -19.06 42.76 -9.24
CA LEU A 21 -18.32 43.09 -8.03
C LEU A 21 -19.11 43.98 -7.02
N ALA A 22 -18.94 43.70 -5.76
CA ALA A 22 -18.87 44.70 -4.71
C ALA A 22 -17.86 44.27 -3.66
N GLY A 23 -16.80 45.03 -3.48
CA GLY A 23 -15.78 44.84 -2.48
C GLY A 23 -16.19 45.31 -1.10
N ALA A 24 -15.60 44.68 -0.10
CA ALA A 24 -15.42 45.30 1.21
C ALA A 24 -14.12 44.74 1.81
N ALA A 25 -13.09 45.55 1.81
CA ALA A 25 -11.86 45.31 2.57
C ALA A 25 -12.19 45.59 4.05
N VAL A 26 -11.96 44.59 4.91
CA VAL A 26 -11.80 44.79 6.34
C VAL A 26 -10.48 44.17 6.75
N ALA A 27 -9.48 45.03 6.95
CA ALA A 27 -8.29 44.69 7.68
C ALA A 27 -8.62 44.55 9.16
N GLY A 28 -8.51 43.34 9.68
CA GLY A 28 -8.61 43.05 11.11
C GLY A 28 -7.56 42.03 11.46
N GLY A 29 -6.41 42.49 11.97
CA GLY A 29 -5.42 41.63 12.60
C GLY A 29 -6.03 40.98 13.85
N LEU A 30 -6.08 39.67 13.86
CA LEU A 30 -6.30 38.90 15.06
C LEU A 30 -5.10 37.96 15.23
N ALA A 31 -4.23 38.33 16.16
CA ALA A 31 -3.34 37.40 16.81
C ALA A 31 -4.22 36.39 17.57
N GLY A 32 -4.54 35.27 16.91
CA GLY A 32 -5.29 34.16 17.50
C GLY A 32 -4.33 33.31 18.32
N CYS A 33 -4.38 33.42 19.65
CA CYS A 33 -3.89 32.38 20.54
C CYS A 33 -4.72 31.12 20.25
N SER A 34 -4.11 30.13 19.61
CA SER A 34 -4.70 28.81 19.42
C SER A 34 -4.91 28.16 20.79
N GLN A 35 -6.14 28.07 21.24
CA GLN A 35 -6.52 27.32 22.45
C GLN A 35 -6.51 25.83 22.08
N PHE A 36 -5.50 25.12 22.53
CA PHE A 36 -5.41 23.66 22.41
C PHE A 36 -6.36 23.01 23.40
N ARG A 37 -7.32 22.24 22.90
CA ARG A 37 -8.09 21.27 23.71
C ARG A 37 -7.44 19.91 23.59
N ARG A 38 -6.87 19.39 24.67
CA ARG A 38 -6.57 17.96 24.78
C ARG A 38 -7.89 17.20 24.80
N SER A 39 -8.06 16.27 23.86
CA SER A 39 -9.13 15.29 23.95
C SER A 39 -8.80 14.27 25.04
N ASP A 40 -9.82 13.67 25.69
CA ASP A 40 -9.67 12.68 26.79
C ASP A 40 -8.83 11.46 26.38
N ASP A 41 -8.60 11.23 25.09
CA ASP A 41 -7.80 10.14 24.53
C ASP A 41 -6.34 10.54 24.19
N GLY A 42 -5.89 11.72 24.67
CA GLY A 42 -4.49 12.18 24.55
C GLY A 42 -4.05 12.58 23.14
N ALA A 43 -4.97 12.82 22.21
CA ALA A 43 -4.66 13.35 20.89
C ALA A 43 -4.71 14.88 20.89
N THR A 44 -3.73 15.53 20.29
CA THR A 44 -3.72 16.98 20.07
C THR A 44 -4.74 17.32 18.98
N ALA A 45 -5.82 18.03 19.32
CA ALA A 45 -6.76 18.54 18.34
C ALA A 45 -6.19 19.84 17.74
N LEU A 46 -5.85 19.82 16.46
CA LEU A 46 -5.45 21.00 15.71
C LEU A 46 -6.69 21.78 15.27
N ASP A 47 -6.76 23.05 15.63
CA ASP A 47 -7.86 23.93 15.21
C ASP A 47 -7.55 24.52 13.82
N LEU A 48 -7.68 23.67 12.79
CA LEU A 48 -7.47 24.05 11.41
C LEU A 48 -8.80 24.02 10.65
N PRO A 49 -9.02 24.90 9.65
CA PRO A 49 -10.22 24.90 8.83
C PRO A 49 -10.51 23.51 8.26
N LYS A 50 -11.77 23.14 8.13
CA LYS A 50 -12.15 21.87 7.50
C LYS A 50 -11.69 21.85 6.05
N ASN A 51 -11.22 20.69 5.60
CA ASN A 51 -10.83 20.49 4.20
C ASN A 51 -12.08 20.59 3.31
N SER A 52 -11.93 21.18 2.13
CA SER A 52 -13.02 21.33 1.17
C SER A 52 -13.34 20.03 0.42
N ASN A 53 -12.44 19.06 0.42
CA ASN A 53 -12.57 17.79 -0.28
C ASN A 53 -13.15 16.71 0.64
N ASP A 54 -14.06 15.90 0.09
CA ASP A 54 -14.69 14.77 0.79
C ASP A 54 -13.73 13.57 0.84
N VAL A 55 -12.74 13.65 1.74
CA VAL A 55 -11.78 12.59 1.97
C VAL A 55 -12.16 11.74 3.18
N PRO A 56 -12.06 10.41 3.14
CA PRO A 56 -12.45 9.55 4.25
C PRO A 56 -11.63 9.82 5.50
N SER A 57 -12.25 9.73 6.68
CA SER A 57 -11.55 9.88 7.96
C SER A 57 -10.42 8.86 8.14
N ARG A 58 -10.58 7.64 7.65
CA ARG A 58 -9.54 6.61 7.67
C ARG A 58 -8.61 6.78 6.48
N GLN A 59 -7.33 7.07 6.72
CA GLN A 59 -6.32 7.22 5.66
C GLN A 59 -6.15 5.93 4.82
N HIS A 60 -6.48 4.78 5.36
CA HIS A 60 -6.39 3.49 4.68
C HIS A 60 -7.66 3.09 3.92
N ALA A 61 -8.69 3.91 3.87
CA ALA A 61 -9.93 3.64 3.13
C ALA A 61 -9.78 4.04 1.66
N TRP A 62 -9.16 3.17 0.86
CA TRP A 62 -8.88 3.39 -0.56
C TRP A 62 -9.84 2.64 -1.50
N ASN A 63 -10.45 1.54 -1.03
CA ASN A 63 -11.18 0.61 -1.91
C ASN A 63 -12.37 1.26 -2.64
N ALA A 64 -13.01 2.26 -2.02
CA ALA A 64 -14.09 3.04 -2.67
C ALA A 64 -13.56 4.00 -3.75
N ALA A 65 -12.29 4.42 -3.64
CA ALA A 65 -11.63 5.37 -4.54
C ALA A 65 -10.78 4.70 -5.63
N THR A 66 -10.73 3.36 -5.64
CA THR A 66 -10.04 2.58 -6.67
C THR A 66 -11.00 2.15 -7.78
N ARG A 67 -10.46 1.91 -8.97
CA ARG A 67 -11.19 1.23 -10.05
C ARG A 67 -11.51 -0.21 -9.63
N ARG A 68 -12.42 -0.83 -10.37
CA ARG A 68 -12.76 -2.24 -10.20
C ARG A 68 -12.65 -2.96 -11.53
N ASP A 69 -12.26 -4.23 -11.49
CA ASP A 69 -12.38 -5.09 -12.66
C ASP A 69 -13.83 -5.58 -12.84
N GLU A 70 -14.07 -6.35 -13.89
CA GLU A 70 -15.38 -6.92 -14.24
C GLU A 70 -15.98 -7.83 -13.17
N HIS A 71 -15.14 -8.36 -12.26
CA HIS A 71 -15.55 -9.20 -11.15
C HIS A 71 -15.67 -8.43 -9.82
N GLY A 72 -15.51 -7.10 -9.86
CA GLY A 72 -15.63 -6.21 -8.70
C GLY A 72 -14.40 -6.20 -7.77
N ASN A 73 -13.27 -6.75 -8.20
CA ASN A 73 -12.02 -6.65 -7.44
C ASN A 73 -11.45 -5.24 -7.48
N PRO A 74 -11.01 -4.66 -6.36
CA PRO A 74 -10.32 -3.38 -6.37
C PRO A 74 -9.02 -3.45 -7.19
N LEU A 75 -8.86 -2.52 -8.12
CA LEU A 75 -7.63 -2.32 -8.87
C LEU A 75 -6.82 -1.22 -8.20
N LEU A 76 -5.73 -1.61 -7.55
CA LEU A 76 -4.82 -0.63 -6.96
C LEU A 76 -4.22 0.27 -8.04
N PRO A 77 -3.86 1.52 -7.70
CA PRO A 77 -3.22 2.44 -8.63
C PRO A 77 -1.96 1.85 -9.26
N ARG A 78 -1.62 2.32 -10.47
CA ARG A 78 -0.51 1.80 -11.27
C ARG A 78 0.88 2.12 -10.71
N HIS A 79 1.05 3.28 -10.07
CA HIS A 79 2.33 3.77 -9.59
C HIS A 79 2.30 4.02 -8.09
N HIS A 80 3.35 3.60 -7.41
CA HIS A 80 3.49 3.67 -5.97
C HIS A 80 4.82 4.31 -5.59
N LEU A 81 4.79 5.12 -4.52
CA LEU A 81 5.97 5.69 -3.88
C LEU A 81 5.77 5.64 -2.36
N VAL A 82 6.73 5.09 -1.65
CA VAL A 82 6.81 5.18 -0.19
C VAL A 82 8.09 5.90 0.18
N LEU A 83 7.96 7.06 0.82
CA LEU A 83 9.07 7.81 1.39
C LEU A 83 9.20 7.44 2.86
N LEU A 84 10.37 6.91 3.24
CA LEU A 84 10.72 6.59 4.62
C LEU A 84 11.42 7.81 5.21
N LEU A 85 10.92 8.29 6.34
CA LEU A 85 11.18 9.63 6.85
C LEU A 85 11.78 9.58 8.26
N ASP A 86 12.74 10.44 8.50
CA ASP A 86 13.27 10.72 9.83
C ASP A 86 12.99 12.18 10.22
N LEU A 87 12.61 12.40 11.48
CA LEU A 87 12.36 13.73 12.03
C LEU A 87 13.66 14.52 12.16
N THR A 88 13.65 15.74 11.64
CA THR A 88 14.77 16.71 11.76
C THR A 88 14.69 17.55 13.03
N GLU A 89 13.55 17.55 13.71
CA GLU A 89 13.30 18.27 14.96
C GLU A 89 12.52 17.40 15.96
N SER A 90 12.43 17.85 17.20
CA SER A 90 11.61 17.17 18.21
C SER A 90 10.12 17.33 17.91
N PRO A 91 9.29 16.31 18.20
CA PRO A 91 7.84 16.43 18.09
C PRO A 91 7.31 17.64 18.87
N SER A 92 6.53 18.51 18.21
CA SER A 92 5.91 19.69 18.81
C SER A 92 4.56 19.97 18.14
N VAL A 93 3.77 20.82 18.77
CA VAL A 93 2.49 21.26 18.23
C VAL A 93 2.68 22.05 16.93
N GLU A 94 3.69 22.90 16.86
CA GLU A 94 4.02 23.69 15.67
C GLU A 94 4.47 22.79 14.51
N ALA A 95 5.22 21.74 14.80
CA ALA A 95 5.57 20.71 13.81
C ALA A 95 4.31 19.96 13.33
N ALA A 96 3.40 19.62 14.23
CA ALA A 96 2.13 18.96 13.89
C ALA A 96 1.27 19.84 12.97
N GLU A 97 1.19 21.15 13.22
CA GLU A 97 0.48 22.08 12.34
C GLU A 97 1.09 22.15 10.95
N ARG A 98 2.45 22.18 10.85
CA ARG A 98 3.14 22.17 9.55
C ARG A 98 2.85 20.88 8.77
N VAL A 99 2.95 19.72 9.43
CA VAL A 99 2.63 18.41 8.83
C VAL A 99 1.19 18.39 8.35
N GLU A 100 0.23 18.81 9.18
CA GLU A 100 -1.17 18.79 8.80
C GLU A 100 -1.47 19.74 7.63
N ARG A 101 -0.91 20.96 7.60
CA ARG A 101 -1.05 21.88 6.46
C ARG A 101 -0.46 21.28 5.18
N ALA A 102 0.72 20.68 5.25
CA ALA A 102 1.35 20.03 4.10
C ALA A 102 0.49 18.88 3.55
N MET A 103 -0.06 18.03 4.42
CA MET A 103 -0.96 16.95 4.01
C MET A 103 -2.27 17.46 3.39
N ARG A 104 -2.82 18.57 3.89
CA ARG A 104 -4.01 19.21 3.30
C ARG A 104 -3.73 19.85 1.95
N THR A 105 -2.51 20.31 1.69
CA THR A 105 -2.11 20.75 0.35
C THR A 105 -2.22 19.62 -0.66
N LEU A 106 -1.79 18.39 -0.33
CA LEU A 106 -1.97 17.21 -1.20
C LEU A 106 -3.45 16.91 -1.45
N GLU A 107 -4.28 16.98 -0.40
CA GLU A 107 -5.73 16.75 -0.48
C GLU A 107 -6.46 17.83 -1.30
N SER A 108 -5.96 19.05 -1.30
CA SER A 108 -6.52 20.15 -2.12
C SER A 108 -6.05 20.10 -3.57
N ALA A 109 -4.88 19.54 -3.81
CA ALA A 109 -4.27 19.46 -5.14
C ALA A 109 -4.85 18.35 -6.01
N TYR A 110 -5.27 17.25 -5.40
CA TYR A 110 -5.71 16.05 -6.11
C TYR A 110 -6.98 15.47 -5.51
N ASP A 111 -7.85 14.96 -6.37
CA ASP A 111 -8.99 14.16 -5.95
C ASP A 111 -8.54 12.89 -5.23
N TRP A 112 -9.34 12.46 -4.26
CA TRP A 112 -9.15 11.19 -3.57
C TRP A 112 -9.61 10.03 -4.46
N SER A 113 -8.78 9.67 -5.44
CA SER A 113 -9.05 8.63 -6.43
C SER A 113 -7.76 8.03 -6.99
N ALA A 114 -7.87 6.92 -7.72
CA ALA A 114 -6.73 6.32 -8.41
C ALA A 114 -6.14 7.25 -9.47
N ASP A 115 -6.96 8.03 -10.17
CA ASP A 115 -6.51 9.01 -11.17
C ASP A 115 -5.93 10.29 -10.54
N GLY A 116 -6.36 10.62 -9.32
CA GLY A 116 -5.83 11.71 -8.51
C GLY A 116 -4.63 11.27 -7.68
N LEU A 117 -4.75 11.27 -6.35
CA LEU A 117 -3.69 10.82 -5.45
C LEU A 117 -4.25 10.20 -4.17
N LEU A 118 -4.01 8.90 -3.98
CA LEU A 118 -4.25 8.23 -2.71
C LEU A 118 -2.99 8.32 -1.85
N HIS A 119 -3.13 8.67 -0.58
CA HIS A 119 -1.99 8.86 0.29
C HIS A 119 -2.29 8.52 1.76
N SER A 120 -1.24 8.18 2.50
CA SER A 120 -1.29 7.96 3.95
C SER A 120 0.03 8.37 4.59
N LEU A 121 -0.04 9.08 5.71
CA LEU A 121 1.08 9.30 6.60
C LEU A 121 1.02 8.30 7.75
N ALA A 122 2.08 7.52 7.92
CA ALA A 122 2.20 6.47 8.92
C ALA A 122 3.38 6.77 9.86
N TRP A 123 3.30 6.31 11.11
CA TRP A 123 4.30 6.58 12.16
C TRP A 123 4.99 5.29 12.60
N GLY A 124 6.32 5.34 12.59
CA GLY A 124 7.17 4.20 12.87
C GLY A 124 7.55 4.05 14.33
N THR A 125 8.29 2.99 14.61
CA THR A 125 8.69 2.64 15.97
C THR A 125 9.64 3.68 16.58
N ARG A 126 10.51 4.31 15.80
CA ARG A 126 11.41 5.37 16.26
C ARG A 126 10.65 6.60 16.80
N TYR A 127 9.57 7.01 16.11
CA TYR A 127 8.72 8.09 16.61
C TYR A 127 8.12 7.76 17.96
N PHE A 128 7.53 6.56 18.12
CA PHE A 128 6.93 6.16 19.39
C PHE A 128 7.94 6.01 20.51
N GLU A 129 9.21 5.67 20.22
CA GLU A 129 10.31 5.74 21.18
C GLU A 129 10.60 7.17 21.60
N ARG A 130 10.66 8.14 20.65
CA ARG A 130 10.94 9.55 20.93
C ARG A 130 9.91 10.20 21.87
N VAL A 131 8.65 9.81 21.74
CA VAL A 131 7.55 10.30 22.59
C VAL A 131 7.29 9.44 23.83
N GLY A 132 8.07 8.37 24.05
CA GLY A 132 7.98 7.50 25.21
C GLY A 132 6.74 6.59 25.23
N GLU A 133 6.13 6.36 24.06
CA GLU A 133 4.85 5.65 23.93
C GLU A 133 4.98 4.29 23.20
N LEU A 134 6.21 3.77 22.95
CA LEU A 134 6.37 2.57 22.12
C LEU A 134 5.64 1.36 22.72
N ASP A 135 5.75 1.13 24.02
CA ASP A 135 5.13 -0.03 24.67
C ASP A 135 3.59 0.04 24.69
N ALA A 136 3.03 1.25 24.69
CA ALA A 136 1.58 1.48 24.64
C ALA A 136 1.05 1.57 23.20
N SER A 137 1.93 1.68 22.21
CA SER A 137 1.57 1.83 20.80
C SER A 137 1.13 0.49 20.16
N PRO A 138 0.39 0.52 19.05
CA PRO A 138 0.03 -0.68 18.30
C PRO A 138 1.18 -1.23 17.46
N VAL A 139 2.34 -0.53 17.40
CA VAL A 139 3.52 -0.96 16.66
C VAL A 139 4.59 -1.54 17.58
N ARG A 140 5.45 -2.32 16.99
CA ARG A 140 6.67 -2.86 17.61
C ARG A 140 7.77 -2.96 16.59
N LYS A 141 9.02 -3.02 17.04
CA LYS A 141 10.18 -3.18 16.15
C LYS A 141 10.00 -4.41 15.27
N PRO A 142 10.39 -4.31 13.99
CA PRO A 142 10.37 -5.45 13.11
C PRO A 142 11.35 -6.52 13.60
N ARG A 143 11.13 -7.77 13.18
CA ARG A 143 11.98 -8.88 13.58
C ARG A 143 12.11 -9.92 12.48
N VAL A 144 13.10 -10.78 12.59
CA VAL A 144 13.26 -11.98 11.77
C VAL A 144 12.12 -12.95 12.10
N LEU A 145 11.42 -13.43 11.08
CA LEU A 145 10.24 -14.30 11.23
C LEU A 145 10.43 -15.70 10.63
N SER A 146 11.56 -15.95 9.99
CA SER A 146 11.98 -17.26 9.49
C SER A 146 13.48 -17.41 9.72
N ARG A 147 13.92 -18.62 10.00
CA ARG A 147 15.37 -18.90 10.13
C ARG A 147 16.13 -18.89 8.80
N THR A 148 15.40 -18.81 7.69
CA THR A 148 15.96 -18.64 6.34
C THR A 148 15.97 -17.20 5.85
N ASP A 149 15.44 -16.26 6.66
CA ASP A 149 15.43 -14.83 6.37
C ASP A 149 16.58 -14.14 7.12
N ASP A 150 17.25 -13.22 6.45
CA ASP A 150 18.22 -12.30 7.04
C ASP A 150 17.95 -10.85 6.57
N PRO A 151 16.83 -10.26 6.97
CA PRO A 151 16.46 -8.92 6.56
C PRO A 151 17.14 -7.84 7.39
N GLU A 152 17.40 -6.72 6.77
CA GLU A 152 17.63 -5.47 7.49
C GLU A 152 16.34 -5.07 8.24
N LEU A 153 16.45 -4.85 9.55
CA LEU A 153 15.33 -4.43 10.39
C LEU A 153 15.36 -2.90 10.50
N LEU A 154 14.50 -2.27 9.71
CA LEU A 154 14.47 -0.81 9.54
C LEU A 154 13.63 -0.16 10.63
N ASP A 155 14.11 0.99 11.08
CA ASP A 155 13.48 1.81 12.11
C ASP A 155 13.48 3.28 11.65
N PHE A 156 12.30 3.82 11.35
CA PHE A 156 12.08 5.19 10.88
C PHE A 156 11.05 5.89 11.77
N ASP A 157 11.06 7.23 11.73
CA ASP A 157 10.05 8.02 12.43
C ASP A 157 8.69 7.95 11.73
N ALA A 158 8.67 8.03 10.38
CA ALA A 158 7.43 8.00 9.62
C ALA A 158 7.60 7.39 8.22
N ALA A 159 6.47 7.19 7.55
CA ALA A 159 6.41 6.83 6.13
C ALA A 159 5.25 7.58 5.46
N LEU A 160 5.53 8.22 4.32
CA LEU A 160 4.51 8.76 3.42
C LEU A 160 4.29 7.78 2.28
N VAL A 161 3.10 7.21 2.22
CA VAL A 161 2.67 6.30 1.14
C VAL A 161 1.85 7.09 0.13
N LEU A 162 2.24 7.04 -1.14
CA LEU A 162 1.57 7.71 -2.26
C LEU A 162 1.25 6.69 -3.35
N ALA A 163 0.05 6.75 -3.94
CA ALA A 163 -0.34 5.88 -5.04
C ALA A 163 -1.28 6.60 -6.02
N THR A 164 -1.07 6.41 -7.33
CA THR A 164 -1.84 7.04 -8.40
C THR A 164 -1.66 6.29 -9.72
N ASP A 165 -2.59 6.47 -10.65
CA ASP A 165 -2.44 5.98 -12.03
C ASP A 165 -1.56 6.91 -12.91
N ALA A 166 -1.28 8.13 -12.43
CA ALA A 166 -0.46 9.11 -13.13
C ALA A 166 0.90 9.32 -12.42
N ALA A 167 1.97 8.68 -12.90
CA ALA A 167 3.32 8.78 -12.31
C ALA A 167 3.81 10.24 -12.14
N SER A 168 3.31 11.18 -12.95
CA SER A 168 3.62 12.61 -12.81
C SER A 168 3.13 13.20 -11.50
N HIS A 169 2.02 12.70 -10.93
CA HIS A 169 1.48 13.16 -9.65
C HIS A 169 2.41 12.79 -8.49
N LEU A 170 3.04 11.60 -8.50
CA LEU A 170 4.04 11.21 -7.49
C LEU A 170 5.22 12.16 -7.47
N ARG A 171 5.80 12.44 -8.68
CA ARG A 171 6.92 13.37 -8.80
C ARG A 171 6.55 14.79 -8.37
N ALA A 172 5.35 15.24 -8.72
CA ALA A 172 4.87 16.55 -8.34
C ALA A 172 4.63 16.66 -6.82
N ALA A 173 4.05 15.63 -6.20
CA ALA A 173 3.83 15.56 -4.76
C ALA A 173 5.15 15.53 -3.99
N GLU A 174 6.12 14.70 -4.40
CA GLU A 174 7.44 14.67 -3.78
C GLU A 174 8.16 16.02 -3.90
N ALA A 175 8.16 16.64 -5.09
CA ALA A 175 8.79 17.93 -5.32
C ALA A 175 8.11 19.09 -4.56
N ALA A 176 6.81 19.01 -4.30
CA ALA A 176 6.08 19.98 -3.50
C ALA A 176 6.33 19.79 -1.99
N MET A 177 6.39 18.54 -1.53
CA MET A 177 6.51 18.23 -0.10
C MET A 177 7.96 18.28 0.42
N PHE A 178 8.96 17.97 -0.43
CA PHE A 178 10.37 17.85 -0.04
C PHE A 178 11.33 18.68 -0.90
N GLY A 179 10.84 19.34 -1.93
CA GLY A 179 11.60 20.23 -2.81
C GLY A 179 11.19 21.71 -2.66
N ASN A 180 11.40 22.46 -3.73
CA ASN A 180 11.21 23.92 -3.74
C ASN A 180 9.98 24.37 -4.56
N ARG A 181 9.01 23.50 -4.75
CA ARG A 181 7.82 23.81 -5.54
C ARG A 181 6.84 24.62 -4.72
N ASP A 182 6.43 25.80 -5.21
CA ASP A 182 5.49 26.70 -4.50
C ASP A 182 4.03 26.47 -4.87
N SER A 183 3.78 25.56 -5.82
CA SER A 183 2.41 25.14 -6.20
C SER A 183 2.38 23.72 -6.72
N ILE A 184 1.26 23.02 -6.51
CA ILE A 184 0.99 21.68 -7.01
C ILE A 184 -0.45 21.60 -7.50
N ALA A 185 -0.66 21.23 -8.78
CA ALA A 185 -1.98 21.13 -9.42
C ALA A 185 -2.92 22.31 -9.13
N GLY A 186 -2.36 23.53 -9.05
CA GLY A 186 -3.11 24.77 -8.77
C GLY A 186 -3.28 25.12 -7.29
N ALA A 187 -2.90 24.24 -6.36
CA ALA A 187 -2.87 24.54 -4.94
C ALA A 187 -1.53 25.19 -4.54
N SER A 188 -1.56 26.22 -3.67
CA SER A 188 -0.36 26.82 -3.08
C SER A 188 0.28 25.86 -2.07
N VAL A 189 1.61 25.87 -1.99
CA VAL A 189 2.40 25.08 -1.03
C VAL A 189 2.90 25.99 0.08
N ASP A 190 2.10 26.17 1.12
CA ASP A 190 2.39 27.07 2.24
C ASP A 190 3.15 26.37 3.39
N ALA A 191 3.20 25.02 3.37
CA ALA A 191 3.96 24.21 4.30
C ALA A 191 4.45 22.95 3.58
N ARG A 192 5.60 22.43 3.97
CA ARG A 192 6.21 21.24 3.39
C ARG A 192 6.48 20.20 4.47
N LEU A 193 6.38 18.93 4.10
CA LEU A 193 6.83 17.84 4.98
C LEU A 193 8.36 17.94 5.22
N GLY A 194 9.12 18.41 4.23
CA GLY A 194 10.55 18.66 4.32
C GLY A 194 10.95 19.71 5.36
N ASP A 195 10.00 20.52 5.88
CA ASP A 195 10.26 21.43 7.01
C ASP A 195 10.36 20.69 8.35
N VAL A 196 9.93 19.42 8.41
CA VAL A 196 9.86 18.61 9.63
C VAL A 196 10.59 17.28 9.49
N PHE A 197 10.70 16.77 8.26
CA PHE A 197 11.31 15.48 7.96
C PHE A 197 12.41 15.59 6.92
N GLU A 198 13.36 14.67 6.99
CA GLU A 198 14.21 14.30 5.86
C GLU A 198 13.79 12.97 5.25
N VAL A 199 14.02 12.81 3.94
CA VAL A 199 13.77 11.56 3.23
C VAL A 199 14.99 10.66 3.34
N SER A 200 14.92 9.63 4.19
CA SER A 200 16.02 8.69 4.43
C SER A 200 16.08 7.56 3.42
N ALA A 201 14.92 7.13 2.89
CA ALA A 201 14.88 6.14 1.83
C ALA A 201 13.60 6.25 0.98
N ARG A 202 13.70 5.74 -0.26
CA ARG A 202 12.57 5.64 -1.19
C ARG A 202 12.30 4.19 -1.52
N ARG A 203 11.02 3.89 -1.72
CA ARG A 203 10.54 2.63 -2.27
C ARG A 203 9.59 2.97 -3.41
N THR A 204 9.97 2.57 -4.61
CA THR A 204 9.22 2.87 -5.82
C THR A 204 8.67 1.59 -6.44
N GLY A 205 7.58 1.70 -7.16
CA GLY A 205 7.11 0.52 -7.87
C GLY A 205 5.80 0.74 -8.61
N PHE A 206 5.31 -0.36 -9.14
CA PHE A 206 4.20 -0.39 -10.08
C PHE A 206 3.33 -1.62 -9.87
N ARG A 207 2.08 -1.50 -10.32
CA ARG A 207 1.13 -2.61 -10.29
C ARG A 207 0.10 -2.43 -11.40
N GLY A 208 -0.20 -3.49 -12.11
CA GLY A 208 -1.23 -3.46 -13.14
C GLY A 208 -0.82 -4.17 -14.41
N SER A 209 -1.81 -4.42 -15.25
CA SER A 209 -1.64 -5.13 -16.50
C SER A 209 -0.64 -4.42 -17.41
N GLY A 210 0.26 -5.18 -18.03
CA GLY A 210 1.30 -4.72 -18.93
C GLY A 210 2.58 -4.23 -18.25
N LEU A 211 2.51 -3.75 -16.98
CA LEU A 211 3.66 -3.16 -16.33
C LEU A 211 4.81 -4.15 -16.03
N PRO A 212 4.56 -5.42 -15.62
CA PRO A 212 5.67 -6.38 -15.48
C PRO A 212 6.43 -6.63 -16.78
N VAL A 213 5.75 -6.61 -17.93
CA VAL A 213 6.39 -6.80 -19.26
C VAL A 213 7.28 -5.61 -19.63
N GLU A 214 6.92 -4.39 -19.21
CA GLU A 214 7.72 -3.18 -19.46
C GLU A 214 9.04 -3.15 -18.67
N HIS A 215 9.23 -4.05 -17.69
CA HIS A 215 10.37 -4.09 -16.77
C HIS A 215 11.12 -5.44 -16.81
N THR A 216 11.14 -6.10 -17.96
CA THR A 216 11.84 -7.39 -18.13
C THR A 216 13.36 -7.27 -18.20
N ASP A 217 13.89 -6.07 -18.30
CA ASP A 217 15.32 -5.75 -18.22
C ASP A 217 15.89 -5.78 -16.79
N ALA A 218 15.04 -5.90 -15.76
CA ALA A 218 15.47 -5.95 -14.38
C ALA A 218 16.24 -7.24 -14.07
N GLU A 219 17.28 -7.15 -13.25
CA GLU A 219 18.04 -8.32 -12.81
C GLU A 219 17.14 -9.35 -12.11
N GLY A 220 17.32 -10.61 -12.42
CA GLY A 220 16.50 -11.70 -11.91
C GLY A 220 15.29 -12.06 -12.77
N VAL A 221 14.97 -11.26 -13.79
CA VAL A 221 14.00 -11.63 -14.84
C VAL A 221 14.74 -12.43 -15.92
N PRO A 222 14.23 -13.58 -16.40
CA PRO A 222 14.84 -14.30 -17.50
C PRO A 222 14.71 -13.50 -18.82
N GLU A 223 15.54 -13.83 -19.81
CA GLU A 223 15.58 -13.12 -21.10
C GLU A 223 14.22 -13.16 -21.84
N SER A 224 13.45 -14.24 -21.67
CA SER A 224 12.13 -14.42 -22.27
C SER A 224 11.14 -14.94 -21.23
N PRO A 225 10.69 -14.10 -20.27
CA PRO A 225 9.76 -14.56 -19.26
C PRO A 225 8.39 -14.83 -19.88
N PRO A 226 7.66 -15.86 -19.45
CA PRO A 226 6.30 -16.12 -19.92
C PRO A 226 5.29 -15.18 -19.23
N LEU A 227 5.55 -13.88 -19.33
CA LEU A 227 4.67 -12.81 -18.87
C LEU A 227 3.80 -12.32 -20.03
N SER A 228 2.54 -12.08 -19.75
CA SER A 228 1.56 -11.54 -20.66
C SER A 228 1.21 -10.08 -20.31
N GLU A 229 0.60 -9.38 -21.26
CA GLU A 229 0.05 -8.04 -21.00
C GLU A 229 -1.07 -8.04 -19.96
N GLY A 230 -1.66 -9.20 -19.65
CA GLY A 230 -2.67 -9.35 -18.60
C GLY A 230 -2.09 -9.48 -17.19
N ASP A 231 -0.81 -9.83 -17.07
CA ASP A 231 -0.18 -10.07 -15.78
C ASP A 231 0.02 -8.77 -15.00
N ARG A 232 -0.31 -8.81 -13.71
CA ARG A 232 -0.24 -7.65 -12.81
C ARG A 232 0.99 -7.70 -11.90
N MET A 233 1.57 -8.88 -11.71
CA MET A 233 2.72 -9.12 -10.84
C MET A 233 3.78 -9.92 -11.59
N PHE A 234 5.05 -9.73 -11.23
CA PHE A 234 6.20 -10.40 -11.87
C PHE A 234 6.16 -11.92 -11.87
N MET A 235 5.49 -12.55 -10.92
CA MET A 235 5.37 -14.02 -10.88
C MET A 235 4.29 -14.58 -11.82
N GLY A 236 3.64 -13.74 -12.65
CA GLY A 236 2.68 -14.16 -13.67
C GLY A 236 1.28 -14.48 -13.11
N PHE A 237 0.91 -13.98 -11.94
CA PHE A 237 -0.41 -14.21 -11.36
C PHE A 237 -1.15 -12.91 -11.03
N ARG A 238 -2.48 -13.00 -11.05
CA ARG A 238 -3.34 -11.94 -10.50
C ARG A 238 -3.20 -11.91 -8.98
N SER A 239 -3.04 -10.73 -8.41
CA SER A 239 -3.03 -10.50 -6.97
C SER A 239 -4.15 -9.55 -6.57
N GLY A 240 -4.65 -9.67 -5.33
CA GLY A 240 -5.63 -8.74 -4.79
C GLY A 240 -7.08 -9.06 -5.11
N LEU A 241 -7.40 -10.32 -5.43
CA LEU A 241 -8.79 -10.77 -5.52
C LEU A 241 -9.49 -10.50 -4.18
N ARG A 242 -10.73 -9.97 -4.22
CA ARG A 242 -11.43 -9.50 -3.01
C ARG A 242 -11.60 -10.56 -1.93
N GLY A 243 -11.86 -11.81 -2.31
CA GLY A 243 -11.98 -12.93 -1.37
C GLY A 243 -10.66 -13.35 -0.71
N THR A 244 -9.51 -12.84 -1.21
CA THR A 244 -8.18 -13.07 -0.64
C THR A 244 -7.67 -11.92 0.21
N GLN A 245 -8.49 -10.88 0.43
CA GLN A 245 -8.15 -9.67 1.16
C GLN A 245 -9.09 -9.47 2.35
N ALA A 246 -8.54 -8.96 3.47
CA ALA A 246 -9.38 -8.43 4.53
C ALA A 246 -10.09 -7.15 4.06
N SER A 247 -11.26 -6.86 4.61
CA SER A 247 -11.91 -5.58 4.41
C SER A 247 -11.17 -4.45 5.15
N GLU A 248 -11.41 -3.20 4.75
CA GLU A 248 -10.86 -2.03 5.44
C GLU A 248 -11.38 -1.92 6.87
N ASP A 249 -12.61 -2.35 7.13
CA ASP A 249 -13.17 -2.40 8.48
C ASP A 249 -12.44 -3.44 9.33
N ARG A 250 -12.16 -4.63 8.79
CA ARG A 250 -11.50 -5.71 9.52
C ARG A 250 -10.08 -5.36 9.97
N VAL A 251 -9.37 -4.56 9.20
CA VAL A 251 -8.01 -4.12 9.54
C VAL A 251 -7.97 -2.86 10.40
N THR A 252 -9.12 -2.22 10.63
CA THR A 252 -9.23 -1.03 11.49
C THR A 252 -9.19 -1.40 12.96
N ILE A 253 -8.48 -0.62 13.77
CA ILE A 253 -8.48 -0.73 15.24
C ILE A 253 -9.78 -0.14 15.76
N ASP A 254 -10.58 -0.95 16.51
CA ASP A 254 -11.95 -0.58 16.87
C ASP A 254 -12.04 0.38 18.06
N SER A 255 -11.08 0.34 19.00
CA SER A 255 -11.21 1.02 20.28
C SER A 255 -9.86 1.47 20.85
N GLY A 256 -9.91 2.30 21.87
CA GLY A 256 -8.75 2.83 22.58
C GLY A 256 -8.13 4.04 21.88
N ALA A 257 -6.97 4.47 22.35
CA ALA A 257 -6.27 5.67 21.89
C ALA A 257 -5.93 5.66 20.40
N TYR A 258 -5.84 4.48 19.80
CA TYR A 258 -5.46 4.26 18.38
C TYR A 258 -6.65 3.88 17.50
N ALA A 259 -7.88 4.01 18.00
CA ALA A 259 -9.10 3.68 17.27
C ALA A 259 -9.22 4.47 15.95
N GLY A 260 -9.78 3.80 14.93
CA GLY A 260 -9.92 4.35 13.58
C GLY A 260 -8.66 4.28 12.71
N GLY A 261 -7.50 3.94 13.31
CA GLY A 261 -6.26 3.67 12.58
C GLY A 261 -6.07 2.20 12.25
N THR A 262 -4.91 1.87 11.70
CA THR A 262 -4.49 0.49 11.37
C THR A 262 -2.99 0.35 11.56
N THR A 263 -2.47 -0.86 11.75
CA THR A 263 -1.03 -1.11 11.65
C THR A 263 -0.65 -1.43 10.21
N MET A 264 0.55 -1.04 9.82
CA MET A 264 1.12 -1.28 8.50
C MET A 264 2.46 -2.01 8.64
N HIS A 265 2.63 -3.08 7.86
CA HIS A 265 3.91 -3.74 7.68
C HIS A 265 4.41 -3.49 6.25
N LEU A 266 5.70 -3.19 6.12
CA LEU A 266 6.39 -3.02 4.84
C LEU A 266 7.62 -3.94 4.81
N SER A 267 7.67 -4.84 3.81
CA SER A 267 8.87 -5.63 3.50
C SER A 267 9.31 -5.38 2.07
N HIS A 268 10.61 -5.28 1.85
CA HIS A 268 11.20 -5.38 0.51
C HIS A 268 11.57 -6.85 0.26
N LEU A 269 10.99 -7.43 -0.77
CA LEU A 269 11.24 -8.80 -1.22
C LEU A 269 11.93 -8.78 -2.58
N ARG A 270 13.06 -9.47 -2.70
CA ARG A 270 13.68 -9.78 -4.00
C ARG A 270 13.11 -11.08 -4.54
N GLN A 271 12.86 -11.16 -5.83
CA GLN A 271 12.35 -12.33 -6.52
C GLN A 271 13.39 -12.95 -7.46
N SER A 272 13.53 -14.27 -7.43
CA SER A 272 14.36 -15.06 -8.33
C SER A 272 13.51 -15.60 -9.48
N LEU A 273 13.17 -14.73 -10.42
CA LEU A 273 12.22 -15.05 -11.50
C LEU A 273 12.79 -15.99 -12.56
N GLY A 274 14.12 -15.94 -12.81
CA GLY A 274 14.79 -16.91 -13.67
C GLY A 274 14.54 -18.33 -13.15
N GLN A 275 14.86 -18.58 -11.89
CA GLN A 275 14.60 -19.88 -11.26
C GLN A 275 13.10 -20.25 -11.28
N TRP A 276 12.21 -19.27 -11.04
CA TRP A 276 10.76 -19.48 -11.04
C TRP A 276 10.21 -19.91 -12.40
N PHE A 277 10.62 -19.28 -13.47
CA PHE A 277 10.10 -19.54 -14.80
C PHE A 277 10.81 -20.65 -15.56
N GLU A 278 12.11 -20.85 -15.33
CA GLU A 278 12.93 -21.84 -16.05
C GLU A 278 12.85 -23.23 -15.42
N ALA A 279 12.69 -23.32 -14.07
CA ALA A 279 12.67 -24.59 -13.38
C ALA A 279 11.27 -25.27 -13.37
N PHE A 280 10.20 -24.51 -13.63
CA PHE A 280 8.83 -25.00 -13.46
C PHE A 280 7.93 -24.67 -14.63
N GLY A 281 7.15 -25.68 -15.05
CA GLY A 281 6.03 -25.52 -15.98
C GLY A 281 4.84 -24.76 -15.35
N PRO A 282 3.82 -24.39 -16.14
CA PRO A 282 2.65 -23.65 -15.65
C PRO A 282 1.96 -24.32 -14.48
N ASP A 283 1.67 -25.62 -14.55
CA ASP A 283 0.98 -26.38 -13.48
C ASP A 283 1.81 -26.43 -12.20
N GLU A 284 3.11 -26.62 -12.31
CA GLU A 284 4.01 -26.66 -11.15
C GLU A 284 4.12 -25.29 -10.45
N ARG A 285 4.03 -24.18 -11.20
CA ARG A 285 3.95 -22.84 -10.63
C ARG A 285 2.62 -22.61 -9.93
N VAL A 286 1.53 -23.09 -10.51
CA VAL A 286 0.18 -23.05 -9.90
C VAL A 286 0.18 -23.83 -8.59
N ALA A 287 0.70 -25.05 -8.58
CA ALA A 287 0.80 -25.88 -7.38
C ALA A 287 1.55 -25.16 -6.24
N ARG A 288 2.65 -24.45 -6.54
CA ARG A 288 3.43 -23.71 -5.55
C ARG A 288 2.81 -22.38 -5.12
N MET A 289 2.09 -21.72 -6.03
CA MET A 289 1.43 -20.46 -5.71
C MET A 289 0.12 -20.70 -4.94
N PHE A 290 -0.69 -21.63 -5.39
CA PHE A 290 -2.04 -21.86 -4.86
C PHE A 290 -2.15 -23.18 -4.07
N SER A 291 -2.24 -24.29 -4.77
CA SER A 291 -2.36 -25.64 -4.22
C SER A 291 -2.03 -26.65 -5.31
N PRO A 292 -1.45 -27.83 -4.99
CA PRO A 292 -1.20 -28.89 -5.96
C PRO A 292 -2.47 -29.54 -6.54
N GLU A 293 -3.66 -29.20 -6.04
CA GLU A 293 -4.92 -29.64 -6.60
C GLU A 293 -5.34 -28.86 -7.85
N PHE A 294 -4.66 -27.73 -8.16
CA PHE A 294 -4.99 -26.88 -9.31
C PHE A 294 -3.93 -26.97 -10.41
N GLY A 295 -4.40 -26.99 -11.65
CA GLY A 295 -3.60 -26.78 -12.85
C GLY A 295 -3.69 -25.34 -13.37
N ALA A 296 -2.95 -25.05 -14.44
CA ALA A 296 -2.93 -23.72 -15.06
C ALA A 296 -4.31 -23.30 -15.58
N ASP A 297 -5.08 -24.24 -16.11
CA ASP A 297 -6.43 -23.99 -16.64
C ASP A 297 -7.42 -23.57 -15.53
N ASP A 298 -7.24 -24.06 -14.32
CA ASP A 298 -8.12 -23.70 -13.19
C ASP A 298 -7.98 -22.23 -12.77
N VAL A 299 -6.76 -21.67 -12.92
CA VAL A 299 -6.46 -20.28 -12.48
C VAL A 299 -7.23 -19.24 -13.27
N GLU A 300 -7.56 -19.52 -14.53
CA GLU A 300 -8.39 -18.63 -15.34
C GLU A 300 -9.80 -18.46 -14.74
N GLY A 301 -10.30 -19.50 -14.04
CA GLY A 301 -11.57 -19.47 -13.32
C GLY A 301 -11.55 -18.70 -11.99
N PHE A 302 -10.40 -18.26 -11.50
CA PHE A 302 -10.29 -17.52 -10.25
C PHE A 302 -10.63 -16.03 -10.46
N THR A 303 -11.88 -15.69 -10.35
CA THR A 303 -12.43 -14.39 -10.71
C THR A 303 -12.38 -13.37 -9.56
N ASP A 304 -12.89 -13.73 -8.38
CA ASP A 304 -12.99 -12.85 -7.22
C ASP A 304 -12.40 -13.46 -5.94
N SER A 305 -12.15 -14.76 -5.96
CA SER A 305 -11.50 -15.50 -4.87
C SER A 305 -10.70 -16.66 -5.45
N VAL A 306 -9.84 -17.22 -4.63
CA VAL A 306 -9.16 -18.50 -4.89
C VAL A 306 -9.79 -19.52 -3.95
N PRO A 307 -10.21 -20.70 -4.43
CA PRO A 307 -10.55 -21.78 -3.54
C PRO A 307 -9.40 -22.06 -2.58
N PHE A 308 -9.69 -22.21 -1.32
CA PHE A 308 -8.66 -22.52 -0.34
C PHE A 308 -9.00 -23.84 0.34
N SER A 309 -7.99 -24.70 0.41
CA SER A 309 -8.04 -25.97 1.08
C SER A 309 -7.50 -25.83 2.49
N ASP A 310 -8.07 -26.58 3.44
CA ASP A 310 -7.50 -26.82 4.75
C ASP A 310 -6.68 -28.14 4.81
N GLU A 311 -6.49 -28.77 3.66
CA GLU A 311 -5.87 -30.09 3.50
C GLU A 311 -4.36 -30.05 3.25
N VAL A 312 -3.69 -28.96 3.62
CA VAL A 312 -2.24 -28.75 3.38
C VAL A 312 -1.37 -29.94 3.80
N THR A 313 -1.72 -30.59 4.93
CA THR A 313 -1.02 -31.79 5.43
C THR A 313 -1.23 -33.00 4.50
N ARG A 314 -2.42 -33.17 3.94
CA ARG A 314 -2.68 -34.21 2.94
C ARG A 314 -1.89 -33.93 1.67
N HIS A 315 -1.90 -32.70 1.19
CA HIS A 315 -1.14 -32.29 0.01
C HIS A 315 0.38 -32.54 0.18
N ALA A 316 0.91 -32.24 1.35
CA ALA A 316 2.32 -32.55 1.66
C ALA A 316 2.64 -34.03 1.51
N ARG A 317 1.75 -34.94 1.95
CA ARG A 317 1.95 -36.40 1.88
C ARG A 317 1.72 -36.99 0.49
N GLU A 318 0.75 -36.46 -0.26
CA GLU A 318 0.33 -37.02 -1.53
C GLU A 318 1.11 -36.45 -2.72
N PHE A 319 1.51 -35.17 -2.66
CA PHE A 319 2.10 -34.45 -3.78
C PHE A 319 3.55 -34.01 -3.52
N ASP A 320 4.08 -34.17 -2.32
CA ASP A 320 5.41 -33.71 -1.93
C ASP A 320 5.65 -32.20 -2.16
N VAL A 321 4.57 -31.42 -2.26
CA VAL A 321 4.59 -29.97 -2.45
C VAL A 321 3.36 -29.34 -1.77
N VAL A 322 3.52 -28.11 -1.28
CA VAL A 322 2.42 -27.32 -0.73
C VAL A 322 2.41 -25.91 -1.31
N GLY A 323 1.23 -25.35 -1.51
CA GLY A 323 1.04 -24.02 -2.07
C GLY A 323 1.29 -22.90 -1.06
N HIS A 324 1.68 -21.75 -1.54
CA HIS A 324 1.79 -20.53 -0.74
C HIS A 324 0.41 -20.09 -0.21
N GLN A 325 -0.58 -20.02 -1.10
CA GLN A 325 -1.90 -19.48 -0.78
C GLN A 325 -2.68 -20.38 0.19
N GLU A 326 -2.66 -21.69 0.01
CA GLU A 326 -3.35 -22.62 0.92
C GLU A 326 -2.77 -22.58 2.35
N LYS A 327 -1.44 -22.44 2.50
CA LYS A 327 -0.83 -22.24 3.83
C LYS A 327 -1.27 -20.94 4.48
N VAL A 328 -1.32 -19.84 3.73
CA VAL A 328 -1.78 -18.54 4.20
C VAL A 328 -3.26 -18.60 4.57
N ALA A 329 -4.07 -19.30 3.79
CA ALA A 329 -5.51 -19.44 4.00
C ALA A 329 -5.87 -20.04 5.37
N GLN A 330 -5.02 -20.91 5.94
CA GLN A 330 -5.19 -21.45 7.30
C GLN A 330 -5.17 -20.40 8.42
N THR A 331 -4.71 -19.19 8.13
CA THR A 331 -4.74 -18.09 9.11
C THR A 331 -6.06 -17.35 9.16
N ARG A 332 -6.99 -17.64 8.25
CA ARG A 332 -8.31 -17.00 8.21
C ARG A 332 -9.01 -17.12 9.57
N ARG A 333 -9.78 -16.13 9.92
CA ARG A 333 -10.64 -16.15 11.10
C ARG A 333 -12.06 -15.79 10.65
N ASP A 334 -13.02 -16.55 11.11
CA ASP A 334 -14.43 -16.38 10.71
C ASP A 334 -14.60 -16.42 9.19
N GLY A 335 -13.78 -17.24 8.51
CA GLY A 335 -13.77 -17.36 7.05
C GLY A 335 -13.07 -16.23 6.31
N GLU A 336 -12.53 -15.20 6.98
CA GLU A 336 -11.95 -14.03 6.36
C GLU A 336 -10.43 -13.92 6.57
N PRO A 337 -9.69 -13.35 5.58
CA PRO A 337 -8.28 -13.06 5.71
C PRO A 337 -7.98 -12.06 6.84
N LEU A 338 -6.74 -12.07 7.34
CA LEU A 338 -6.27 -11.13 8.37
C LEU A 338 -5.63 -9.88 7.81
N LEU A 339 -5.20 -9.90 6.54
CA LEU A 339 -4.41 -8.84 5.92
C LEU A 339 -5.17 -8.21 4.75
N LEU A 340 -5.10 -6.89 4.66
CA LEU A 340 -5.40 -6.12 3.46
C LEU A 340 -4.06 -5.72 2.83
N ARG A 341 -3.73 -6.33 1.68
CA ARG A 341 -2.46 -6.12 1.01
C ARG A 341 -2.57 -4.98 -0.01
N ARG A 342 -1.54 -4.14 -0.02
CA ARG A 342 -1.32 -3.08 -1.01
C ARG A 342 0.09 -3.20 -1.58
N ASP A 343 0.48 -4.44 -1.84
CA ASP A 343 1.75 -4.83 -2.42
C ASP A 343 1.87 -4.36 -3.88
N PHE A 344 3.07 -4.05 -4.30
CA PHE A 344 3.39 -3.61 -5.65
C PHE A 344 4.76 -4.13 -6.09
N ASN A 345 4.93 -4.38 -7.41
CA ASN A 345 6.21 -4.76 -7.98
C ASN A 345 7.23 -3.64 -7.84
N THR A 346 8.48 -3.99 -7.80
CA THR A 346 9.59 -3.03 -7.78
C THR A 346 10.78 -3.53 -8.57
N VAL A 347 11.58 -2.59 -9.05
CA VAL A 347 12.93 -2.81 -9.58
C VAL A 347 13.96 -2.00 -8.78
N ASP A 348 13.63 -1.62 -7.55
CA ASP A 348 14.53 -0.89 -6.66
C ASP A 348 15.80 -1.71 -6.42
N GLY A 349 16.95 -1.06 -6.60
CA GLY A 349 18.27 -1.72 -6.53
C GLY A 349 18.61 -2.53 -7.77
N GLY A 350 17.87 -2.35 -8.88
CA GLY A 350 18.14 -3.01 -10.16
C GLY A 350 17.57 -4.43 -10.29
N HIS A 351 16.94 -4.98 -9.24
CA HIS A 351 16.42 -6.35 -9.21
C HIS A 351 14.89 -6.39 -9.20
N ALA A 352 14.31 -7.36 -9.88
CA ALA A 352 12.90 -7.67 -9.76
C ALA A 352 12.52 -8.06 -8.32
N GLY A 353 11.43 -7.49 -7.84
CA GLY A 353 10.97 -7.71 -6.47
C GLY A 353 9.56 -7.21 -6.21
N VAL A 354 9.19 -7.23 -4.93
CA VAL A 354 7.90 -6.72 -4.44
C VAL A 354 8.14 -5.92 -3.16
N HIS A 355 7.55 -4.74 -3.08
CA HIS A 355 7.28 -4.10 -1.81
C HIS A 355 5.96 -4.65 -1.27
N PHE A 356 6.08 -5.58 -0.33
CA PHE A 356 4.94 -6.16 0.35
C PHE A 356 4.47 -5.19 1.43
N LEU A 357 3.41 -4.47 1.14
CA LEU A 357 2.72 -3.58 2.06
C LEU A 357 1.43 -4.24 2.50
N SER A 358 1.27 -4.46 3.80
CA SER A 358 0.03 -5.00 4.37
C SER A 358 -0.51 -4.14 5.49
N LEU A 359 -1.83 -4.02 5.55
CA LEU A 359 -2.57 -3.40 6.62
C LEU A 359 -3.26 -4.49 7.43
N GLN A 360 -3.24 -4.37 8.74
CA GLN A 360 -3.85 -5.31 9.67
C GLN A 360 -4.21 -4.60 10.99
N LYS A 361 -5.23 -5.10 11.64
CA LYS A 361 -5.66 -4.58 12.95
C LYS A 361 -4.54 -4.63 14.01
N SER A 362 -3.66 -5.62 13.91
CA SER A 362 -2.48 -5.79 14.75
C SER A 362 -1.36 -6.45 13.96
N LEU A 363 -0.11 -6.07 14.22
CA LEU A 363 1.08 -6.73 13.64
C LEU A 363 1.14 -8.23 13.91
N SER A 364 0.46 -8.74 14.94
CA SER A 364 0.33 -10.17 15.18
C SER A 364 -0.42 -10.90 14.05
N GLY A 365 -1.31 -10.21 13.32
CA GLY A 365 -1.97 -10.75 12.13
C GLY A 365 -0.97 -11.03 11.02
N PHE A 366 -0.09 -10.07 10.72
CA PHE A 366 1.00 -10.26 9.77
C PHE A 366 1.95 -11.40 10.20
N GLU A 367 2.41 -11.38 11.45
CA GLU A 367 3.35 -12.40 11.94
C GLU A 367 2.75 -13.80 11.91
N ARG A 368 1.46 -13.94 12.23
CA ARG A 368 0.74 -15.22 12.13
C ARG A 368 0.70 -15.71 10.68
N THR A 369 0.38 -14.82 9.74
CA THR A 369 0.35 -15.14 8.31
C THR A 369 1.74 -15.55 7.81
N ARG A 370 2.79 -14.81 8.21
CA ARG A 370 4.17 -15.15 7.82
C ARG A 370 4.65 -16.48 8.45
N LYS A 371 4.24 -16.80 9.66
CA LYS A 371 4.52 -18.09 10.29
C LYS A 371 3.85 -19.25 9.57
N ALA A 372 2.58 -19.09 9.19
CA ALA A 372 1.87 -20.12 8.40
C ALA A 372 2.55 -20.33 7.04
N MET A 373 2.96 -19.25 6.38
CA MET A 373 3.70 -19.29 5.13
C MET A 373 5.04 -20.05 5.25
N ASN A 374 5.71 -20.06 6.44
CA ASN A 374 6.93 -20.84 6.64
C ASN A 374 6.72 -22.36 6.49
N GLY A 375 5.51 -22.87 6.69
CA GLY A 375 5.16 -24.27 6.46
C GLY A 375 5.92 -25.26 7.36
N TRP A 376 6.38 -24.85 8.54
CA TRP A 376 7.18 -25.73 9.41
C TRP A 376 6.42 -26.95 9.89
N TYR A 377 5.11 -26.85 9.98
CA TYR A 377 4.21 -27.92 10.43
C TYR A 377 4.01 -29.05 9.40
N VAL A 378 4.32 -28.82 8.09
CA VAL A 378 4.15 -29.82 7.03
C VAL A 378 5.43 -30.56 6.66
N ARG A 379 6.58 -30.19 7.21
CA ARG A 379 7.86 -30.82 6.88
C ARG A 379 8.01 -32.25 7.39
N ASP A 380 7.30 -32.57 8.47
CA ASP A 380 7.26 -33.94 9.02
C ASP A 380 6.37 -34.88 8.17
N ASP A 381 5.57 -34.32 7.26
CA ASP A 381 4.66 -35.04 6.40
C ASP A 381 5.27 -35.48 5.06
N SER A 382 6.36 -34.79 4.61
CA SER A 382 7.11 -35.18 3.42
C SER A 382 8.59 -34.80 3.56
N PRO A 383 9.54 -35.71 3.30
CA PRO A 383 10.97 -35.40 3.28
C PRO A 383 11.40 -34.51 2.09
N GLN A 384 10.53 -34.34 1.09
CA GLN A 384 10.78 -33.47 -0.06
C GLN A 384 10.50 -32.00 0.25
N ILE A 385 9.75 -31.72 1.33
CA ILE A 385 9.42 -30.37 1.74
C ILE A 385 10.45 -29.87 2.76
N THR A 386 11.24 -28.88 2.35
CA THR A 386 12.22 -28.24 3.24
C THR A 386 11.72 -26.88 3.74
N ASP A 387 12.59 -26.12 4.40
CA ASP A 387 12.28 -24.74 4.79
C ASP A 387 12.00 -23.83 3.58
N ARG A 388 12.47 -24.19 2.38
CA ARG A 388 12.33 -23.40 1.17
C ARG A 388 11.79 -24.21 -0.02
N GLU A 389 12.36 -25.38 -0.28
CA GLU A 389 12.01 -26.21 -1.44
C GLU A 389 10.67 -26.90 -1.26
N ASN A 390 9.89 -27.00 -2.30
CA ASN A 390 8.52 -27.50 -2.35
C ASN A 390 7.57 -26.88 -1.32
N ASN A 391 7.95 -25.73 -0.76
CA ASN A 391 7.29 -25.02 0.31
C ASN A 391 6.67 -23.70 -0.19
N GLY A 392 5.80 -23.82 -1.18
CA GLY A 392 5.21 -22.67 -1.87
C GLY A 392 6.23 -21.86 -2.63
N ILE A 393 6.22 -20.55 -2.46
CA ILE A 393 7.10 -19.62 -3.18
C ILE A 393 8.38 -19.27 -2.40
N LEU A 394 8.66 -19.90 -1.26
CA LEU A 394 9.76 -19.49 -0.36
C LEU A 394 11.14 -19.62 -1.00
N ASN A 395 11.33 -20.52 -1.96
CA ASN A 395 12.59 -20.67 -2.66
C ASN A 395 12.89 -19.51 -3.62
N PHE A 396 11.86 -18.80 -4.06
CA PHE A 396 11.94 -17.76 -5.09
C PHE A 396 11.87 -16.33 -4.55
N VAL A 397 11.70 -16.18 -3.23
CA VAL A 397 11.65 -14.87 -2.58
C VAL A 397 12.65 -14.79 -1.43
N SER A 398 13.33 -13.66 -1.32
CA SER A 398 14.19 -13.35 -0.18
C SER A 398 13.81 -12.01 0.42
N VAL A 399 13.71 -11.96 1.74
CA VAL A 399 13.34 -10.72 2.46
C VAL A 399 14.60 -9.88 2.65
N ARG A 400 14.61 -8.66 2.07
CA ARG A 400 15.73 -7.73 2.13
C ARG A 400 15.65 -6.77 3.31
N SER A 401 14.44 -6.29 3.61
CA SER A 401 14.21 -5.41 4.74
C SER A 401 12.79 -5.49 5.26
N ARG A 402 12.57 -5.01 6.49
CA ARG A 402 11.26 -4.95 7.16
C ARG A 402 11.14 -3.66 7.97
N ALA A 403 9.95 -3.06 7.94
CA ALA A 403 9.57 -1.93 8.80
C ALA A 403 8.12 -2.06 9.25
N ASN A 404 7.79 -1.46 10.40
CA ASN A 404 6.44 -1.48 10.96
C ASN A 404 6.00 -0.04 11.28
N PHE A 405 4.72 0.25 11.00
CA PHE A 405 4.14 1.57 11.19
C PHE A 405 2.71 1.49 11.73
N TYR A 406 2.25 2.58 12.29
CA TYR A 406 0.84 2.86 12.59
C TYR A 406 0.32 3.92 11.61
N VAL A 407 -0.81 3.68 10.99
CA VAL A 407 -1.53 4.62 10.12
C VAL A 407 -2.70 5.19 10.92
N PRO A 408 -2.61 6.41 11.45
CA PRO A 408 -3.69 7.04 12.21
C PRO A 408 -4.88 7.44 11.31
N PRO A 409 -6.05 7.66 11.87
CA PRO A 409 -7.12 8.36 11.15
C PRO A 409 -6.70 9.82 10.88
N ARG A 410 -7.22 10.43 9.79
CA ARG A 410 -6.86 11.80 9.37
C ARG A 410 -6.91 12.85 10.48
N PRO A 411 -7.95 12.91 11.33
CA PRO A 411 -8.00 13.93 12.39
C PRO A 411 -6.87 13.84 13.43
N LYS A 412 -6.15 12.71 13.45
CA LYS A 412 -5.05 12.41 14.40
C LYS A 412 -3.74 12.07 13.70
N ARG A 413 -3.60 12.41 12.39
CA ARG A 413 -2.45 11.95 11.60
C ARG A 413 -1.16 12.69 11.87
N ALA A 414 -1.23 13.95 12.31
CA ALA A 414 -0.05 14.75 12.62
C ALA A 414 0.36 14.50 14.06
N PHE A 415 1.46 13.80 14.26
CA PHE A 415 2.03 13.43 15.56
C PHE A 415 1.01 12.78 16.52
N PRO A 416 0.52 11.57 16.23
CA PRO A 416 -0.39 10.86 17.15
C PRO A 416 0.29 10.66 18.50
N ARG A 417 -0.41 10.99 19.60
CA ARG A 417 0.09 10.90 20.98
C ARG A 417 1.12 11.97 21.40
N LEU A 418 1.16 13.10 20.70
CA LEU A 418 1.92 14.27 21.15
C LEU A 418 1.29 14.93 22.38
#